data_d5a0fdb7366a0a2b563a98f4fe5f98c5
#
_entry.id   d5a0fdb7366a0a2b563a98f4fe5f98c5
#
_cell.length_a   1.000
_cell.length_b   1.000
_cell.length_c   1.000
_cell.angle_alpha   90.00
_cell.angle_beta   90.00
_cell.angle_gamma   90.00
#
_symmetry.space_group_name_H-M   'P 1'
#
loop_
_entity.id
_entity.type
_entity.pdbx_description
1 polymer ?
#
loop_
_entity_poly.entity_id
_entity_poly.type
_entity_poly.pdbx_seq_one_letter_code
_entity_poly.pdbx_strand_id
1 'polypeptide(L)'
;MRKNLPVTNNERQFPSGQKLISSTDLNGTIKHCNRAFVEVSGFDREELIGQPHNIVRHPDMPPAAYENMWSHLKAGRPWMGLVKNRCKNGDYYWVSAYVTPVTESGKVVGYESVRSCPRKEDVERAAKLYKRINDGKGIVQWWEKIPVATILLLAMIAVAGTLHILSLPVLAIGLLSLSLLASVVWKETAEKALRNSITKLLEKSFTDTLAAKSYTDDSPDQGRIKVAVMAQRAHLDAILTRLEDSAGQVTAA
;
A
#
# COMPACT_ATOMS: atom_id res chain seq x y z
N MET A 1 -15.98 2.53 15.19
CA MET A 1 -15.47 1.33 14.46
C MET A 1 -15.52 0.11 15.35
N ARG A 2 -15.86 -1.09 14.79
CA ARG A 2 -15.92 -2.34 15.56
C ARG A 2 -14.53 -2.71 16.09
N LYS A 3 -14.43 -2.98 17.40
CA LYS A 3 -13.23 -3.52 18.06
C LYS A 3 -13.50 -4.98 18.39
N ASN A 4 -12.83 -5.88 17.68
CA ASN A 4 -12.95 -7.32 17.93
C ASN A 4 -11.94 -7.73 19.01
N LEU A 5 -12.43 -8.21 20.13
CA LEU A 5 -11.66 -8.68 21.27
C LEU A 5 -12.11 -10.10 21.66
N PRO A 6 -11.27 -10.87 22.37
CA PRO A 6 -9.88 -10.58 22.72
C PRO A 6 -8.94 -10.69 21.53
N VAL A 7 -7.71 -10.17 21.67
CA VAL A 7 -6.60 -10.38 20.75
C VAL A 7 -5.42 -11.01 21.49
N THR A 8 -4.64 -11.81 20.77
CA THR A 8 -3.38 -12.40 21.26
C THR A 8 -2.21 -11.81 20.49
N ASN A 9 -0.98 -12.15 20.93
CA ASN A 9 0.24 -11.78 20.22
C ASN A 9 0.75 -12.91 19.31
N ASN A 10 -0.06 -13.93 19.04
CA ASN A 10 0.31 -15.06 18.22
C ASN A 10 -0.03 -14.78 16.76
N GLU A 11 0.99 -14.81 15.89
CA GLU A 11 0.80 -14.69 14.45
C GLU A 11 0.52 -16.06 13.83
N ARG A 12 -0.58 -16.15 13.11
CA ARG A 12 -0.92 -17.30 12.29
C ARG A 12 -0.34 -17.11 10.89
N GLN A 13 0.62 -17.93 10.53
CA GLN A 13 1.22 -17.94 9.20
C GLN A 13 0.48 -18.90 8.27
N PHE A 14 0.52 -18.61 6.97
CA PHE A 14 -0.02 -19.48 5.92
C PHE A 14 0.95 -19.48 4.72
N PRO A 15 0.92 -20.53 3.87
CA PRO A 15 1.83 -20.67 2.74
C PRO A 15 1.75 -19.51 1.75
N SER A 16 2.89 -19.09 1.20
CA SER A 16 2.97 -17.96 0.25
C SER A 16 2.17 -18.19 -1.05
N GLY A 17 2.03 -19.44 -1.47
CA GLY A 17 1.20 -19.83 -2.63
C GLY A 17 -0.30 -19.85 -2.36
N GLN A 18 -0.73 -19.84 -1.09
CA GLN A 18 -2.14 -19.88 -0.74
C GLN A 18 -2.79 -18.52 -0.90
N LYS A 19 -3.95 -18.47 -1.56
CA LYS A 19 -4.75 -17.26 -1.74
C LYS A 19 -6.01 -17.31 -0.89
N LEU A 20 -6.28 -16.23 -0.14
CA LEU A 20 -7.49 -16.09 0.64
C LEU A 20 -8.46 -15.20 -0.14
N ILE A 21 -9.57 -15.79 -0.62
CA ILE A 21 -10.54 -15.11 -1.48
C ILE A 21 -11.83 -14.87 -0.71
N SER A 22 -12.40 -13.70 -0.86
CA SER A 22 -13.77 -13.41 -0.45
C SER A 22 -14.42 -12.40 -1.36
N SER A 23 -15.74 -12.50 -1.53
CA SER A 23 -16.56 -11.47 -2.16
C SER A 23 -17.60 -10.93 -1.18
N THR A 24 -17.99 -9.67 -1.40
CA THR A 24 -18.99 -8.97 -0.59
C THR A 24 -19.99 -8.24 -1.47
N ASP A 25 -21.12 -7.87 -0.90
CA ASP A 25 -22.00 -6.88 -1.49
C ASP A 25 -21.42 -5.45 -1.34
N LEU A 26 -22.18 -4.45 -1.78
CA LEU A 26 -21.81 -3.03 -1.70
C LEU A 26 -21.62 -2.51 -0.26
N ASN A 27 -22.24 -3.17 0.71
CA ASN A 27 -22.17 -2.83 2.13
C ASN A 27 -20.97 -3.50 2.83
N GLY A 28 -20.25 -4.37 2.12
CA GLY A 28 -19.14 -5.15 2.68
C GLY A 28 -19.61 -6.40 3.44
N THR A 29 -20.84 -6.89 3.19
CA THR A 29 -21.34 -8.14 3.73
C THR A 29 -20.78 -9.30 2.91
N ILE A 30 -20.17 -10.29 3.57
CA ILE A 30 -19.54 -11.45 2.93
C ILE A 30 -20.59 -12.31 2.24
N LYS A 31 -20.45 -12.51 0.92
CA LYS A 31 -21.31 -13.39 0.11
C LYS A 31 -20.63 -14.71 -0.21
N HIS A 32 -19.33 -14.68 -0.38
CA HIS A 32 -18.54 -15.88 -0.65
C HIS A 32 -17.17 -15.78 0.03
N CYS A 33 -16.62 -16.94 0.40
CA CYS A 33 -15.22 -17.08 0.81
C CYS A 33 -14.71 -18.48 0.45
N ASN A 34 -13.45 -18.57 0.09
CA ASN A 34 -12.85 -19.86 -0.21
C ASN A 34 -12.41 -20.60 1.07
N ARG A 35 -12.12 -21.88 0.93
CA ARG A 35 -11.70 -22.76 2.03
C ARG A 35 -10.46 -22.21 2.76
N ALA A 36 -9.49 -21.68 2.03
CA ALA A 36 -8.28 -21.11 2.62
C ALA A 36 -8.59 -19.93 3.56
N PHE A 37 -9.56 -19.08 3.21
CA PHE A 37 -9.96 -17.98 4.10
C PHE A 37 -10.62 -18.48 5.38
N VAL A 38 -11.47 -19.51 5.30
CA VAL A 38 -12.08 -20.20 6.45
C VAL A 38 -10.98 -20.76 7.36
N GLU A 39 -10.09 -21.58 6.80
CA GLU A 39 -9.01 -22.24 7.55
C GLU A 39 -8.09 -21.23 8.25
N VAL A 40 -7.64 -20.17 7.56
CA VAL A 40 -6.71 -19.20 8.14
C VAL A 40 -7.40 -18.29 9.17
N SER A 41 -8.64 -17.88 8.93
CA SER A 41 -9.36 -17.04 9.87
C SER A 41 -9.85 -17.80 11.11
N GLY A 42 -10.03 -19.12 10.99
CA GLY A 42 -10.52 -20.00 12.06
C GLY A 42 -12.00 -19.82 12.39
N PHE A 43 -12.74 -19.10 11.54
CA PHE A 43 -14.19 -19.04 11.58
C PHE A 43 -14.80 -20.14 10.71
N ASP A 44 -15.95 -20.65 11.07
CA ASP A 44 -16.72 -21.52 10.20
C ASP A 44 -17.31 -20.72 9.04
N ARG A 45 -17.56 -21.38 7.90
CA ARG A 45 -18.12 -20.70 6.72
C ARG A 45 -19.45 -20.03 7.01
N GLU A 46 -20.30 -20.70 7.78
CA GLU A 46 -21.62 -20.25 8.19
C GLU A 46 -21.55 -19.01 9.10
N GLU A 47 -20.47 -18.88 9.86
CA GLU A 47 -20.22 -17.71 10.71
C GLU A 47 -19.70 -16.50 9.90
N LEU A 48 -19.16 -16.71 8.71
CA LEU A 48 -18.64 -15.67 7.84
C LEU A 48 -19.67 -15.14 6.86
N ILE A 49 -20.44 -16.05 6.22
CA ILE A 49 -21.41 -15.66 5.20
C ILE A 49 -22.54 -14.83 5.85
N GLY A 50 -22.89 -13.73 5.20
CA GLY A 50 -23.89 -12.78 5.69
C GLY A 50 -23.39 -11.82 6.78
N GLN A 51 -22.14 -11.98 7.25
CA GLN A 51 -21.54 -11.05 8.22
C GLN A 51 -20.78 -9.92 7.52
N PRO A 52 -20.72 -8.72 8.14
CA PRO A 52 -19.85 -7.68 7.67
C PRO A 52 -18.38 -8.13 7.71
N HIS A 53 -17.62 -7.83 6.65
CA HIS A 53 -16.23 -8.28 6.53
C HIS A 53 -15.32 -7.81 7.68
N ASN A 54 -15.73 -6.78 8.42
CA ASN A 54 -15.02 -6.30 9.61
C ASN A 54 -15.03 -7.29 10.79
N ILE A 55 -15.68 -8.45 10.66
CA ILE A 55 -15.63 -9.54 11.65
C ILE A 55 -14.17 -10.01 11.87
N VAL A 56 -13.35 -10.01 10.82
CA VAL A 56 -11.91 -10.37 10.88
C VAL A 56 -10.98 -9.18 11.11
N ARG A 57 -11.50 -7.98 11.37
CA ARG A 57 -10.66 -6.81 11.56
C ARG A 57 -9.86 -6.88 12.86
N HIS A 58 -8.54 -6.66 12.77
CA HIS A 58 -7.69 -6.47 13.96
C HIS A 58 -7.79 -5.03 14.49
N PRO A 59 -7.84 -4.80 15.82
CA PRO A 59 -7.94 -3.45 16.41
C PRO A 59 -6.78 -2.51 16.04
N ASP A 60 -5.58 -3.04 15.83
CA ASP A 60 -4.38 -2.25 15.47
C ASP A 60 -4.47 -1.60 14.08
N MET A 61 -5.39 -2.08 13.22
CA MET A 61 -5.58 -1.48 11.90
C MET A 61 -6.15 -0.07 12.00
N PRO A 62 -5.41 0.96 11.52
CA PRO A 62 -5.86 2.33 11.62
C PRO A 62 -7.15 2.56 10.82
N PRO A 63 -8.08 3.38 11.34
CA PRO A 63 -9.27 3.79 10.61
C PRO A 63 -8.96 4.36 9.22
N ALA A 64 -7.91 5.18 9.12
CA ALA A 64 -7.47 5.80 7.88
C ALA A 64 -7.16 4.80 6.75
N ALA A 65 -6.68 3.57 7.06
CA ALA A 65 -6.44 2.55 6.04
C ALA A 65 -7.75 2.07 5.40
N TYR A 66 -8.82 1.92 6.19
CA TYR A 66 -10.14 1.54 5.66
C TYR A 66 -10.83 2.70 4.96
N GLU A 67 -10.70 3.92 5.45
CA GLU A 67 -11.20 5.13 4.76
C GLU A 67 -10.56 5.25 3.38
N ASN A 68 -9.24 5.04 3.29
CA ASN A 68 -8.51 5.00 2.03
C ASN A 68 -9.04 3.89 1.12
N MET A 69 -9.22 2.66 1.62
CA MET A 69 -9.78 1.55 0.86
C MET A 69 -11.17 1.90 0.30
N TRP A 70 -12.08 2.36 1.14
CA TRP A 70 -13.44 2.67 0.73
C TRP A 70 -13.52 3.84 -0.25
N SER A 71 -12.64 4.83 -0.13
CA SER A 71 -12.57 5.95 -1.08
C SER A 71 -12.24 5.48 -2.50
N HIS A 72 -11.34 4.48 -2.64
CA HIS A 72 -11.01 3.89 -3.92
C HIS A 72 -12.15 3.03 -4.47
N LEU A 73 -12.68 2.13 -3.66
CA LEU A 73 -13.72 1.19 -4.07
C LEU A 73 -15.01 1.88 -4.48
N LYS A 74 -15.44 2.90 -3.74
CA LYS A 74 -16.61 3.73 -4.09
C LYS A 74 -16.42 4.56 -5.35
N ALA A 75 -15.17 4.89 -5.70
CA ALA A 75 -14.82 5.53 -6.96
C ALA A 75 -14.67 4.53 -8.14
N GLY A 76 -15.07 3.25 -7.95
CA GLY A 76 -14.94 2.21 -8.96
C GLY A 76 -13.49 1.79 -9.25
N ARG A 77 -12.56 2.11 -8.35
CA ARG A 77 -11.13 1.83 -8.53
C ARG A 77 -10.67 0.69 -7.62
N PRO A 78 -9.70 -0.12 -8.06
CA PRO A 78 -9.10 -1.14 -7.19
C PRO A 78 -8.33 -0.50 -6.03
N TRP A 79 -8.10 -1.30 -4.99
CA TRP A 79 -7.30 -0.93 -3.84
C TRP A 79 -6.31 -2.04 -3.50
N MET A 80 -5.11 -1.66 -3.06
CA MET A 80 -4.10 -2.60 -2.56
C MET A 80 -3.53 -2.09 -1.23
N GLY A 81 -3.33 -3.02 -0.27
CA GLY A 81 -2.75 -2.65 1.01
C GLY A 81 -2.45 -3.85 1.90
N LEU A 82 -1.59 -3.60 2.90
CA LEU A 82 -1.31 -4.59 3.94
C LEU A 82 -2.38 -4.52 5.02
N VAL A 83 -2.93 -5.66 5.38
CA VAL A 83 -4.02 -5.74 6.36
C VAL A 83 -3.67 -6.74 7.44
N LYS A 84 -3.77 -6.31 8.71
CA LYS A 84 -3.72 -7.18 9.87
C LYS A 84 -5.13 -7.63 10.21
N ASN A 85 -5.38 -8.91 10.15
CA ASN A 85 -6.66 -9.53 10.47
C ASN A 85 -6.58 -10.28 11.80
N ARG A 86 -7.73 -10.50 12.43
CA ARG A 86 -7.92 -11.26 13.64
C ARG A 86 -8.60 -12.59 13.34
N CYS A 87 -8.07 -13.68 13.88
CA CYS A 87 -8.69 -14.99 13.89
C CYS A 87 -9.82 -15.08 14.93
N LYS A 88 -10.67 -16.09 14.82
CA LYS A 88 -11.78 -16.38 15.77
C LYS A 88 -11.28 -16.49 17.21
N ASN A 89 -10.13 -17.16 17.42
CA ASN A 89 -9.51 -17.37 18.73
C ASN A 89 -8.74 -16.14 19.28
N GLY A 90 -8.64 -15.05 18.50
CA GLY A 90 -7.92 -13.85 18.91
C GLY A 90 -6.50 -13.72 18.32
N ASP A 91 -5.94 -14.76 17.73
CA ASP A 91 -4.69 -14.70 16.99
C ASP A 91 -4.81 -13.76 15.79
N TYR A 92 -3.70 -13.41 15.16
CA TYR A 92 -3.73 -12.52 14.02
C TYR A 92 -2.95 -13.09 12.82
N TYR A 93 -3.26 -12.59 11.64
CA TYR A 93 -2.51 -12.85 10.42
C TYR A 93 -2.43 -11.62 9.55
N TRP A 94 -1.32 -11.51 8.82
CA TRP A 94 -1.11 -10.42 7.87
C TRP A 94 -1.40 -10.89 6.44
N VAL A 95 -1.98 -10.00 5.67
CA VAL A 95 -2.23 -10.23 4.23
C VAL A 95 -1.84 -9.00 3.41
N SER A 96 -1.34 -9.23 2.21
CA SER A 96 -1.32 -8.26 1.14
C SER A 96 -2.64 -8.43 0.37
N ALA A 97 -3.57 -7.49 0.56
CA ALA A 97 -4.90 -7.55 0.00
C ALA A 97 -4.97 -6.73 -1.30
N TYR A 98 -5.52 -7.33 -2.35
CA TYR A 98 -5.95 -6.64 -3.56
C TYR A 98 -7.48 -6.74 -3.65
N VAL A 99 -8.15 -5.60 -3.68
CA VAL A 99 -9.62 -5.51 -3.65
C VAL A 99 -10.09 -4.78 -4.90
N THR A 100 -11.03 -5.39 -5.62
CA THR A 100 -11.58 -4.85 -6.86
C THR A 100 -13.10 -4.74 -6.79
N PRO A 101 -13.70 -3.71 -7.39
CA PRO A 101 -15.13 -3.69 -7.65
C PRO A 101 -15.52 -4.82 -8.61
N VAL A 102 -16.61 -5.52 -8.29
CA VAL A 102 -17.27 -6.47 -9.19
C VAL A 102 -18.37 -5.73 -9.94
N THR A 103 -18.35 -5.82 -11.28
CA THR A 103 -19.27 -5.07 -12.13
C THR A 103 -20.14 -6.03 -12.94
N GLU A 104 -21.45 -5.84 -12.88
CA GLU A 104 -22.44 -6.52 -13.69
C GLU A 104 -23.24 -5.50 -14.49
N SER A 105 -23.35 -5.69 -15.78
CA SER A 105 -24.06 -4.76 -16.70
C SER A 105 -23.65 -3.29 -16.52
N GLY A 106 -22.33 -3.04 -16.29
CA GLY A 106 -21.78 -1.71 -16.13
C GLY A 106 -21.98 -1.06 -14.76
N LYS A 107 -22.62 -1.75 -13.81
CA LYS A 107 -22.84 -1.27 -12.43
C LYS A 107 -22.03 -2.10 -11.44
N VAL A 108 -21.42 -1.42 -10.48
CA VAL A 108 -20.75 -2.11 -9.36
C VAL A 108 -21.83 -2.78 -8.49
N VAL A 109 -21.70 -4.10 -8.30
CA VAL A 109 -22.64 -4.92 -7.51
C VAL A 109 -22.03 -5.41 -6.19
N GLY A 110 -20.72 -5.31 -6.05
CA GLY A 110 -20.01 -5.74 -4.86
C GLY A 110 -18.50 -5.58 -5.01
N TYR A 111 -17.76 -6.24 -4.13
CA TYR A 111 -16.31 -6.19 -4.10
C TYR A 111 -15.73 -7.59 -3.94
N GLU A 112 -14.64 -7.86 -4.62
CA GLU A 112 -13.88 -9.08 -4.47
C GLU A 112 -12.49 -8.77 -3.93
N SER A 113 -12.00 -9.62 -3.05
CA SER A 113 -10.68 -9.47 -2.46
C SER A 113 -9.88 -10.76 -2.60
N VAL A 114 -8.73 -10.66 -3.23
CA VAL A 114 -7.70 -11.71 -3.29
C VAL A 114 -6.55 -11.29 -2.39
N ARG A 115 -6.18 -12.15 -1.46
CA ARG A 115 -5.16 -11.88 -0.44
C ARG A 115 -4.06 -12.90 -0.53
N SER A 116 -2.82 -12.44 -0.53
CA SER A 116 -1.61 -13.28 -0.50
C SER A 116 -0.85 -13.09 0.82
N CYS A 117 0.02 -14.04 1.13
CA CYS A 117 0.98 -13.90 2.21
C CYS A 117 1.97 -12.76 1.88
N PRO A 118 2.10 -11.73 2.72
CA PRO A 118 3.03 -10.64 2.50
C PRO A 118 4.46 -11.03 2.87
N ARG A 119 5.44 -10.27 2.36
CA ARG A 119 6.83 -10.44 2.81
C ARG A 119 6.98 -9.88 4.23
N LYS A 120 7.90 -10.47 4.99
CA LYS A 120 8.13 -10.06 6.39
C LYS A 120 8.55 -8.60 6.52
N GLU A 121 9.40 -8.12 5.62
CA GLU A 121 9.87 -6.72 5.60
C GLU A 121 8.71 -5.74 5.38
N ASP A 122 7.75 -6.10 4.52
CA ASP A 122 6.56 -5.28 4.25
C ASP A 122 5.66 -5.20 5.49
N VAL A 123 5.50 -6.33 6.20
CA VAL A 123 4.75 -6.40 7.47
C VAL A 123 5.37 -5.50 8.53
N GLU A 124 6.70 -5.55 8.69
CA GLU A 124 7.42 -4.72 9.67
C GLU A 124 7.26 -3.22 9.37
N ARG A 125 7.36 -2.83 8.09
CA ARG A 125 7.11 -1.43 7.66
C ARG A 125 5.69 -1.00 7.94
N ALA A 126 4.72 -1.81 7.53
CA ALA A 126 3.30 -1.53 7.74
C ALA A 126 2.95 -1.41 9.23
N ALA A 127 3.46 -2.31 10.08
CA ALA A 127 3.22 -2.28 11.52
C ALA A 127 3.75 -0.97 12.15
N LYS A 128 4.97 -0.54 11.78
CA LYS A 128 5.54 0.74 12.24
C LYS A 128 4.71 1.93 11.74
N LEU A 129 4.31 1.92 10.47
CA LEU A 129 3.49 2.97 9.88
C LEU A 129 2.12 3.07 10.56
N TYR A 130 1.43 1.94 10.73
CA TYR A 130 0.09 1.91 11.31
C TYR A 130 0.09 2.32 12.78
N LYS A 131 1.11 1.90 13.55
CA LYS A 131 1.31 2.41 14.90
C LYS A 131 1.46 3.94 14.91
N ARG A 132 2.30 4.49 14.02
CA ARG A 132 2.51 5.94 13.90
C ARG A 132 1.22 6.70 13.57
N ILE A 133 0.41 6.15 12.64
CA ILE A 133 -0.90 6.73 12.29
C ILE A 133 -1.86 6.69 13.48
N ASN A 134 -1.91 5.58 14.21
CA ASN A 134 -2.73 5.45 15.41
C ASN A 134 -2.29 6.40 16.53
N ASP A 135 -1.00 6.75 16.59
CA ASP A 135 -0.42 7.76 17.49
C ASP A 135 -0.68 9.22 17.00
N GLY A 136 -1.50 9.41 15.97
CA GLY A 136 -1.85 10.73 15.42
C GLY A 136 -0.77 11.38 14.56
N LYS A 137 0.29 10.65 14.17
CA LYS A 137 1.36 11.17 13.32
C LYS A 137 1.02 10.99 11.83
N GLY A 138 1.50 11.91 10.99
CA GLY A 138 1.25 11.88 9.55
C GLY A 138 1.86 10.66 8.84
N ILE A 139 1.28 10.29 7.69
CA ILE A 139 1.76 9.20 6.82
C ILE A 139 3.18 9.48 6.31
N VAL A 140 3.43 10.73 5.89
CA VAL A 140 4.72 11.19 5.35
C VAL A 140 5.40 12.08 6.38
N GLN A 141 6.68 11.87 6.63
CA GLN A 141 7.45 12.70 7.55
C GLN A 141 7.90 13.97 6.83
N TRP A 142 7.98 15.10 7.55
CA TRP A 142 8.27 16.40 6.93
C TRP A 142 9.61 16.41 6.18
N TRP A 143 10.64 15.72 6.69
CA TRP A 143 11.95 15.63 6.02
C TRP A 143 11.93 14.79 4.74
N GLU A 144 10.99 13.86 4.57
CA GLU A 144 10.81 13.10 3.33
C GLU A 144 10.29 13.97 2.18
N LYS A 145 9.80 15.17 2.49
CA LYS A 145 9.35 16.18 1.53
C LYS A 145 10.49 17.09 1.04
N ILE A 146 11.65 17.05 1.71
CA ILE A 146 12.80 17.89 1.35
C ILE A 146 13.65 17.11 0.34
N PRO A 147 13.79 17.61 -0.90
CA PRO A 147 14.67 16.98 -1.87
C PRO A 147 16.13 16.98 -1.37
N VAL A 148 16.84 15.88 -1.60
CA VAL A 148 18.25 15.75 -1.22
C VAL A 148 19.09 16.88 -1.85
N ALA A 149 18.76 17.30 -3.07
CA ALA A 149 19.38 18.42 -3.75
C ALA A 149 19.26 19.74 -2.98
N THR A 150 18.15 19.99 -2.30
CA THR A 150 17.96 21.18 -1.45
C THR A 150 18.92 21.15 -0.26
N ILE A 151 19.13 20.00 0.35
CA ILE A 151 20.07 19.83 1.46
C ILE A 151 21.50 20.08 0.99
N LEU A 152 21.88 19.51 -0.16
CA LEU A 152 23.19 19.70 -0.77
C LEU A 152 23.43 21.17 -1.14
N LEU A 153 22.43 21.85 -1.68
CA LEU A 153 22.49 23.27 -1.98
C LEU A 153 22.77 24.12 -0.74
N LEU A 154 22.03 23.89 0.34
CA LEU A 154 22.23 24.63 1.60
C LEU A 154 23.62 24.36 2.19
N ALA A 155 24.11 23.14 2.13
CA ALA A 155 25.46 22.79 2.55
C ALA A 155 26.53 23.53 1.71
N MET A 156 26.34 23.62 0.38
CA MET A 156 27.23 24.36 -0.50
C MET A 156 27.24 25.87 -0.26
N ILE A 157 26.06 26.47 0.00
CA ILE A 157 25.95 27.87 0.37
C ILE A 157 26.74 28.15 1.67
N ALA A 158 26.62 27.24 2.65
CA ALA A 158 27.35 27.36 3.91
C ALA A 158 28.89 27.30 3.68
N VAL A 159 29.33 26.34 2.84
CA VAL A 159 30.76 26.22 2.48
C VAL A 159 31.24 27.46 1.73
N ALA A 160 30.50 27.95 0.74
CA ALA A 160 30.85 29.17 0.01
C ALA A 160 30.93 30.40 0.93
N GLY A 161 30.05 30.51 1.89
CA GLY A 161 30.08 31.57 2.91
C GLY A 161 31.32 31.52 3.81
N THR A 162 31.73 30.32 4.24
CA THR A 162 32.97 30.16 5.04
C THR A 162 34.22 30.48 4.25
N LEU A 163 34.27 30.08 2.98
CA LEU A 163 35.41 30.40 2.09
C LEU A 163 35.47 31.91 1.77
N HIS A 164 34.35 32.59 1.67
CA HIS A 164 34.31 34.05 1.50
C HIS A 164 34.91 34.78 2.71
N ILE A 165 34.58 34.34 3.93
CA ILE A 165 35.17 34.89 5.17
C ILE A 165 36.70 34.73 5.18
N LEU A 166 37.21 33.68 4.56
CA LEU A 166 38.67 33.39 4.44
C LEU A 166 39.36 34.15 3.31
N SER A 167 38.70 35.14 2.68
CA SER A 167 39.26 36.02 1.62
C SER A 167 39.77 35.29 0.38
N LEU A 168 39.19 34.15 0.01
CA LEU A 168 39.48 33.43 -1.23
C LEU A 168 38.73 34.03 -2.44
N PRO A 169 39.19 33.82 -3.68
CA PRO A 169 38.63 34.45 -4.89
C PRO A 169 37.14 34.14 -5.06
N VAL A 170 36.28 35.05 -4.70
CA VAL A 170 34.82 34.92 -4.63
C VAL A 170 34.20 34.56 -5.97
N LEU A 171 34.71 35.11 -7.08
CA LEU A 171 34.16 34.91 -8.42
C LEU A 171 34.29 33.45 -8.90
N ALA A 172 35.40 32.78 -8.65
CA ALA A 172 35.59 31.38 -9.04
C ALA A 172 34.67 30.44 -8.25
N ILE A 173 34.51 30.69 -6.95
CA ILE A 173 33.65 29.90 -6.08
C ILE A 173 32.17 30.13 -6.45
N GLY A 174 31.79 31.38 -6.73
CA GLY A 174 30.41 31.70 -7.16
C GLY A 174 30.02 31.00 -8.47
N LEU A 175 30.92 30.98 -9.45
CA LEU A 175 30.70 30.31 -10.73
C LEU A 175 30.60 28.77 -10.56
N LEU A 176 31.46 28.17 -9.75
CA LEU A 176 31.42 26.74 -9.45
C LEU A 176 30.13 26.38 -8.71
N SER A 177 29.73 27.18 -7.73
CA SER A 177 28.48 26.96 -6.97
C SER A 177 27.25 27.08 -7.85
N LEU A 178 27.22 28.06 -8.77
CA LEU A 178 26.11 28.24 -9.70
C LEU A 178 25.99 27.09 -10.71
N SER A 179 27.13 26.64 -11.26
CA SER A 179 27.15 25.52 -12.21
C SER A 179 26.72 24.22 -11.58
N LEU A 180 27.10 23.95 -10.33
CA LEU A 180 26.71 22.78 -9.60
C LEU A 180 25.23 22.85 -9.24
N LEU A 181 24.70 24.02 -8.82
CA LEU A 181 23.30 24.25 -8.59
C LEU A 181 22.46 23.97 -9.85
N ALA A 182 22.88 24.54 -10.99
CA ALA A 182 22.19 24.32 -12.25
C ALA A 182 22.13 22.83 -12.62
N SER A 183 23.22 22.08 -12.41
CA SER A 183 23.27 20.64 -12.69
C SER A 183 22.34 19.83 -11.78
N VAL A 184 22.25 20.18 -10.50
CA VAL A 184 21.37 19.53 -9.54
C VAL A 184 19.90 19.80 -9.88
N VAL A 185 19.53 21.06 -10.14
CA VAL A 185 18.16 21.44 -10.53
C VAL A 185 17.76 20.75 -11.83
N TRP A 186 18.68 20.71 -12.81
CA TRP A 186 18.43 20.02 -14.08
C TRP A 186 18.16 18.53 -13.86
N LYS A 187 18.98 17.85 -13.06
CA LYS A 187 18.80 16.43 -12.74
C LYS A 187 17.47 16.18 -12.07
N GLU A 188 17.10 16.96 -11.05
CA GLU A 188 15.80 16.81 -10.36
C GLU A 188 14.60 17.04 -11.28
N THR A 189 14.65 18.08 -12.11
CA THR A 189 13.55 18.35 -13.04
C THR A 189 13.40 17.25 -14.08
N ALA A 190 14.51 16.71 -14.60
CA ALA A 190 14.50 15.60 -15.55
C ALA A 190 13.95 14.31 -14.90
N GLU A 191 14.41 13.97 -13.69
CA GLU A 191 13.90 12.81 -12.94
C GLU A 191 12.42 12.97 -12.61
N LYS A 192 11.97 14.15 -12.22
CA LYS A 192 10.56 14.44 -11.95
C LYS A 192 9.69 14.31 -13.21
N ALA A 193 10.18 14.80 -14.35
CA ALA A 193 9.50 14.65 -15.63
C ALA A 193 9.37 13.18 -16.03
N LEU A 194 10.44 12.38 -15.87
CA LEU A 194 10.42 10.94 -16.13
C LEU A 194 9.43 10.22 -15.21
N ARG A 195 9.48 10.48 -13.89
CA ARG A 195 8.55 9.92 -12.92
C ARG A 195 7.10 10.24 -13.27
N ASN A 196 6.81 11.49 -13.62
CA ASN A 196 5.46 11.91 -14.01
C ASN A 196 4.98 11.17 -15.28
N SER A 197 5.86 10.97 -16.26
CA SER A 197 5.55 10.20 -17.46
C SER A 197 5.21 8.75 -17.13
N ILE A 198 6.01 8.09 -16.28
CA ILE A 198 5.75 6.72 -15.84
C ILE A 198 4.44 6.64 -15.05
N THR A 199 4.21 7.57 -14.12
CA THR A 199 2.96 7.61 -13.34
C THR A 199 1.74 7.78 -14.25
N LYS A 200 1.84 8.61 -15.31
CA LYS A 200 0.78 8.80 -16.29
C LYS A 200 0.49 7.51 -17.10
N LEU A 201 1.52 6.76 -17.47
CA LEU A 201 1.35 5.45 -18.12
C LEU A 201 0.67 4.43 -17.20
N LEU A 202 0.89 4.56 -15.89
CA LEU A 202 0.31 3.70 -14.86
C LEU A 202 -0.99 4.27 -14.24
N GLU A 203 -1.59 5.29 -14.86
CA GLU A 203 -2.75 6.03 -14.30
C GLU A 203 -3.98 5.15 -14.04
N LYS A 204 -4.12 4.04 -14.78
CA LYS A 204 -5.16 3.03 -14.56
C LYS A 204 -4.83 2.05 -13.42
N SER A 205 -3.60 2.06 -12.93
CA SER A 205 -3.15 1.19 -11.85
C SER A 205 -3.39 1.84 -10.50
N PHE A 206 -3.52 1.01 -9.47
CA PHE A 206 -3.60 1.52 -8.11
C PHE A 206 -2.29 2.21 -7.70
N THR A 207 -2.38 3.50 -7.34
CA THR A 207 -1.28 4.30 -6.78
C THR A 207 -1.76 5.04 -5.56
N ASP A 208 -1.18 4.79 -4.41
CA ASP A 208 -1.56 5.44 -3.16
C ASP A 208 -0.35 5.64 -2.24
N THR A 209 -0.35 6.76 -1.50
CA THR A 209 0.78 7.12 -0.62
C THR A 209 0.84 6.23 0.62
N LEU A 210 -0.31 5.82 1.17
CA LEU A 210 -0.35 4.92 2.33
C LEU A 210 0.21 3.54 1.93
N ALA A 211 -0.23 3.02 0.78
CA ALA A 211 0.30 1.78 0.25
C ALA A 211 1.80 1.90 -0.07
N ALA A 212 2.25 2.99 -0.71
CA ALA A 212 3.66 3.22 -0.98
C ALA A 212 4.50 3.11 0.29
N LYS A 213 4.09 3.77 1.37
CA LYS A 213 4.80 3.73 2.65
C LYS A 213 4.69 2.42 3.42
N SER A 214 3.72 1.58 3.11
CA SER A 214 3.62 0.23 3.70
C SER A 214 4.47 -0.81 2.96
N TYR A 215 4.65 -0.64 1.65
CA TYR A 215 5.41 -1.59 0.82
C TYR A 215 6.87 -1.19 0.56
N THR A 216 7.21 0.10 0.68
CA THR A 216 8.56 0.59 0.35
C THR A 216 9.05 1.63 1.36
N ASP A 217 10.38 1.74 1.47
CA ASP A 217 11.05 2.81 2.22
C ASP A 217 11.42 4.01 1.32
N ASP A 218 11.06 3.96 0.05
CA ASP A 218 11.38 4.99 -0.93
C ASP A 218 10.67 6.32 -0.66
N SER A 219 11.08 7.36 -1.39
CA SER A 219 10.33 8.62 -1.44
C SER A 219 8.88 8.35 -1.88
N PRO A 220 7.90 9.19 -1.47
CA PRO A 220 6.50 8.97 -1.82
C PRO A 220 6.24 8.74 -3.31
N ASP A 221 6.92 9.49 -4.18
CA ASP A 221 6.73 9.38 -5.64
C ASP A 221 7.30 8.07 -6.20
N GLN A 222 8.49 7.66 -5.77
CA GLN A 222 9.10 6.40 -6.19
C GLN A 222 8.31 5.20 -5.66
N GLY A 223 7.88 5.26 -4.40
CA GLY A 223 7.05 4.24 -3.77
C GLY A 223 5.73 4.06 -4.50
N ARG A 224 5.08 5.14 -4.94
CA ARG A 224 3.84 5.08 -5.73
C ARG A 224 4.03 4.35 -7.07
N ILE A 225 5.12 4.60 -7.79
CA ILE A 225 5.44 3.87 -9.02
C ILE A 225 5.62 2.37 -8.75
N LYS A 226 6.39 2.01 -7.71
CA LYS A 226 6.58 0.60 -7.33
C LYS A 226 5.25 -0.08 -6.98
N VAL A 227 4.41 0.58 -6.19
CA VAL A 227 3.09 0.05 -5.83
C VAL A 227 2.19 -0.08 -7.05
N ALA A 228 2.24 0.84 -8.01
CA ALA A 228 1.48 0.71 -9.26
C ALA A 228 1.86 -0.56 -10.04
N VAL A 229 3.16 -0.87 -10.15
CA VAL A 229 3.64 -2.10 -10.80
C VAL A 229 3.22 -3.34 -10.00
N MET A 230 3.34 -3.30 -8.66
CA MET A 230 2.89 -4.40 -7.79
C MET A 230 1.38 -4.64 -7.91
N ALA A 231 0.59 -3.58 -8.00
CA ALA A 231 -0.85 -3.66 -8.16
C ALA A 231 -1.25 -4.27 -9.52
N GLN A 232 -0.53 -3.95 -10.60
CA GLN A 232 -0.73 -4.61 -11.90
C GLN A 232 -0.45 -6.11 -11.82
N ARG A 233 0.64 -6.50 -11.16
CA ARG A 233 0.94 -7.92 -10.94
C ARG A 233 -0.15 -8.59 -10.10
N ALA A 234 -0.57 -7.97 -9.01
CA ALA A 234 -1.64 -8.49 -8.16
C ALA A 234 -2.98 -8.61 -8.92
N HIS A 235 -3.25 -7.68 -9.84
CA HIS A 235 -4.42 -7.75 -10.71
C HIS A 235 -4.37 -8.98 -11.63
N LEU A 236 -3.23 -9.23 -12.28
CA LEU A 236 -3.05 -10.43 -13.12
C LEU A 236 -3.17 -11.71 -12.30
N ASP A 237 -2.52 -11.76 -11.14
CA ASP A 237 -2.61 -12.91 -10.22
C ASP A 237 -4.07 -13.16 -9.78
N ALA A 238 -4.84 -12.09 -9.51
CA ALA A 238 -6.24 -12.21 -9.16
C ALA A 238 -7.08 -12.78 -10.30
N ILE A 239 -6.86 -12.34 -11.55
CA ILE A 239 -7.55 -12.87 -12.74
C ILE A 239 -7.23 -14.36 -12.91
N LEU A 240 -5.96 -14.75 -12.84
CA LEU A 240 -5.54 -16.14 -12.98
C LEU A 240 -6.17 -17.03 -11.90
N THR A 241 -6.14 -16.58 -10.63
CA THR A 241 -6.74 -17.32 -9.52
C THR A 241 -8.25 -17.51 -9.69
N ARG A 242 -8.96 -16.49 -10.24
CA ARG A 242 -10.40 -16.60 -10.54
C ARG A 242 -10.67 -17.59 -11.66
N LEU A 243 -9.84 -17.62 -12.70
CA LEU A 243 -9.97 -18.58 -13.79
C LEU A 243 -9.74 -20.02 -13.30
N GLU A 244 -8.74 -20.23 -12.42
CA GLU A 244 -8.46 -21.53 -11.81
C GLU A 244 -9.63 -21.99 -10.92
N ASP A 245 -10.16 -21.10 -10.07
CA ASP A 245 -11.30 -21.40 -9.19
C ASP A 245 -12.57 -21.75 -10.00
N SER A 246 -12.83 -20.98 -11.07
CA SER A 246 -13.95 -21.23 -11.97
C SER A 246 -13.80 -22.54 -12.75
N ALA A 247 -12.59 -22.86 -13.24
CA ALA A 247 -12.31 -24.12 -13.94
C ALA A 247 -12.44 -25.32 -12.99
N GLY A 248 -11.99 -25.18 -11.73
CA GLY A 248 -12.15 -26.22 -10.71
C GLY A 248 -13.61 -26.52 -10.36
N GLN A 249 -14.47 -25.51 -10.39
CA GLN A 249 -15.92 -25.69 -10.15
C GLN A 249 -16.60 -26.43 -11.32
N VAL A 250 -16.18 -26.18 -12.56
CA VAL A 250 -16.72 -26.89 -13.75
C VAL A 250 -16.29 -28.35 -13.79
N THR A 251 -15.09 -28.69 -13.32
CA THR A 251 -14.60 -30.09 -13.27
C THR A 251 -15.17 -30.88 -12.10
N ALA A 252 -15.74 -30.24 -11.10
CA ALA A 252 -16.34 -30.87 -9.92
C ALA A 252 -17.88 -31.03 -10.03
N ALA A 253 -18.49 -30.51 -11.08
CA ALA A 253 -19.91 -30.64 -11.40
C ALA A 253 -20.15 -31.69 -12.49
#